data_1ccb0e0130d008c5695afeb6380e5027
#
_entry.id   1ccb0e0130d008c5695afeb6380e5027
#
_cell.length_a   1.000
_cell.length_b   1.000
_cell.length_c   1.000
_cell.angle_alpha   90.00
_cell.angle_beta   90.00
_cell.angle_gamma   90.00
#
_symmetry.space_group_name_H-M   'P 1'
#
loop_
_entity.id
_entity.type
_entity.pdbx_description
1 polymer ?
#
loop_
_entity_poly.entity_id
_entity_poly.type
_entity_poly.pdbx_seq_one_letter_code
_entity_poly.pdbx_strand_id
1 'polypeptide(L)'
;MEGNLLHQFSCVMDFFRRHLRMVQDGEELNQQGKIEIPLIALQELAVNPMVHRSLVRQCPIRIFIFDDRVEIHSPGTLPGGLTVKDIEAGTSLPRNNFLFSNAIFSLPYAGIGTGIRRCISLGIKPEFKNDENLNEFVIIIPRLDENGNQVTKSDEKSNQVQDENGNQVTKSDEGSNQVQG
;
A
#
# COMPACT_ATOMS: atom_id res chain seq x y z
N MET A 1 1.63 -1.39 18.60
CA MET A 1 2.24 -0.07 18.89
C MET A 1 1.41 0.60 19.96
N GLU A 2 2.05 0.99 21.03
CA GLU A 2 1.46 1.70 22.16
C GLU A 2 2.04 3.12 22.21
N GLY A 3 1.40 4.03 22.96
CA GLY A 3 1.85 5.40 23.09
C GLY A 3 0.87 6.43 22.50
N ASN A 4 1.28 7.69 22.49
CA ASN A 4 0.46 8.78 21.95
C ASN A 4 0.39 8.73 20.41
N LEU A 5 -0.51 9.52 19.84
CA LEU A 5 -0.78 9.53 18.41
C LEU A 5 0.47 9.85 17.56
N LEU A 6 1.29 10.81 18.02
CA LEU A 6 2.53 11.20 17.33
C LEU A 6 3.56 10.05 17.32
N HIS A 7 3.71 9.35 18.43
CA HIS A 7 4.62 8.20 18.50
C HIS A 7 4.16 7.06 17.59
N GLN A 8 2.86 6.74 17.60
CA GLN A 8 2.29 5.73 16.72
C GLN A 8 2.50 6.10 15.24
N PHE A 9 2.27 7.36 14.87
CA PHE A 9 2.51 7.86 13.53
C PHE A 9 3.98 7.72 13.12
N SER A 10 4.92 8.14 13.99
CA SER A 10 6.35 8.00 13.71
C SER A 10 6.75 6.54 13.47
N CYS A 11 6.26 5.61 14.29
CA CYS A 11 6.50 4.19 14.12
C CYS A 11 5.96 3.66 12.77
N VAL A 12 4.77 4.12 12.34
CA VAL A 12 4.20 3.75 11.04
C VAL A 12 5.07 4.28 9.89
N MET A 13 5.51 5.53 9.98
CA MET A 13 6.37 6.12 8.94
C MET A 13 7.74 5.44 8.87
N ASP A 14 8.31 5.05 10.01
CA ASP A 14 9.57 4.29 10.05
C ASP A 14 9.40 2.86 9.52
N PHE A 15 8.23 2.25 9.72
CA PHE A 15 7.89 0.97 9.12
C PHE A 15 7.87 1.09 7.59
N PHE A 16 7.22 2.09 7.01
CA PHE A 16 7.22 2.31 5.57
C PHE A 16 8.63 2.55 5.02
N ARG A 17 9.44 3.40 5.65
CA ARG A 17 10.82 3.68 5.21
C ARG A 17 11.70 2.43 5.18
N ARG A 18 11.46 1.47 6.07
CA ARG A 18 12.26 0.23 6.17
C ARG A 18 11.85 -0.86 5.19
N HIS A 19 10.58 -0.86 4.77
CA HIS A 19 10.02 -1.98 4.00
C HIS A 19 9.62 -1.63 2.57
N LEU A 20 9.51 -0.34 2.24
CA LEU A 20 9.26 0.09 0.87
C LEU A 20 10.58 0.24 0.11
N ARG A 21 10.53 0.00 -1.19
CA ARG A 21 11.69 0.04 -2.07
C ARG A 21 12.17 1.48 -2.27
N MET A 22 13.47 1.61 -2.51
CA MET A 22 14.06 2.84 -3.01
C MET A 22 14.15 2.72 -4.53
N VAL A 23 13.52 3.61 -5.25
CA VAL A 23 13.58 3.69 -6.71
C VAL A 23 14.47 4.85 -7.11
N GLN A 24 15.25 4.67 -8.18
CA GLN A 24 16.03 5.76 -8.76
C GLN A 24 15.12 6.56 -9.69
N ASP A 25 15.10 7.87 -9.52
CA ASP A 25 14.33 8.80 -10.34
C ASP A 25 15.29 9.57 -11.25
N GLY A 26 15.58 8.98 -12.43
CA GLY A 26 16.41 9.61 -13.47
C GLY A 26 17.66 8.82 -13.85
N GLU A 27 18.27 9.25 -14.97
CA GLU A 27 19.44 8.62 -15.61
C GLU A 27 20.79 9.04 -14.99
N GLU A 28 20.82 9.93 -14.01
CA GLU A 28 22.06 10.41 -13.41
C GLU A 28 22.60 9.47 -12.33
N LEU A 29 23.86 9.08 -12.45
CA LEU A 29 24.57 8.12 -11.63
C LEU A 29 24.66 8.44 -10.12
N ASN A 30 24.34 9.65 -9.68
CA ASN A 30 24.48 10.10 -8.29
C ASN A 30 23.18 10.68 -7.68
N GLN A 31 22.01 10.38 -8.23
CA GLN A 31 20.76 10.80 -7.60
C GLN A 31 20.44 9.94 -6.39
N GLN A 32 20.03 10.60 -5.30
CA GLN A 32 19.51 9.91 -4.13
C GLN A 32 18.21 9.19 -4.53
N GLY A 33 18.15 7.88 -4.29
CA GLY A 33 16.93 7.11 -4.50
C GLY A 33 15.76 7.70 -3.72
N LYS A 34 14.58 7.70 -4.32
CA LYS A 34 13.33 8.08 -3.68
C LYS A 34 12.58 6.83 -3.25
N ILE A 35 11.82 6.93 -2.17
CA ILE A 35 10.90 5.85 -1.79
C ILE A 35 9.81 5.73 -2.86
N GLU A 36 9.49 4.50 -3.28
CA GLU A 36 8.57 4.18 -4.38
C GLU A 36 7.18 4.84 -4.25
N ILE A 37 6.71 5.05 -3.03
CA ILE A 37 5.48 5.79 -2.74
C ILE A 37 5.87 7.09 -2.05
N PRO A 38 5.48 8.28 -2.58
CA PRO A 38 5.83 9.55 -1.97
C PRO A 38 5.44 9.63 -0.50
N LEU A 39 6.37 10.07 0.36
CA LEU A 39 6.16 10.15 1.81
C LEU A 39 4.92 10.96 2.18
N ILE A 40 4.62 12.02 1.45
CA ILE A 40 3.42 12.85 1.66
C ILE A 40 2.14 12.01 1.47
N ALA A 41 2.10 11.15 0.44
CA ALA A 41 0.95 10.27 0.22
C ALA A 41 0.82 9.24 1.36
N LEU A 42 1.93 8.65 1.78
CA LEU A 42 1.94 7.72 2.93
C LEU A 42 1.48 8.40 4.22
N GLN A 43 1.91 9.63 4.48
CA GLN A 43 1.48 10.41 5.64
C GLN A 43 -0.04 10.60 5.65
N GLU A 44 -0.61 11.10 4.56
CA GLU A 44 -2.04 11.34 4.45
C GLU A 44 -2.85 10.04 4.60
N LEU A 45 -2.43 8.97 3.90
CA LEU A 45 -3.14 7.70 3.90
C LEU A 45 -2.97 6.94 5.23
N ALA A 46 -1.88 7.15 5.98
CA ALA A 46 -1.68 6.57 7.30
C ALA A 46 -2.42 7.32 8.41
N VAL A 47 -2.50 8.65 8.34
CA VAL A 47 -3.20 9.45 9.36
C VAL A 47 -4.71 9.22 9.29
N ASN A 48 -5.30 9.09 8.10
CA ASN A 48 -6.74 8.87 7.95
C ASN A 48 -7.27 7.71 8.81
N PRO A 49 -6.73 6.47 8.74
CA PRO A 49 -7.13 5.38 9.62
C PRO A 49 -6.94 5.69 11.11
N MET A 50 -5.87 6.38 11.48
CA MET A 50 -5.58 6.69 12.89
C MET A 50 -6.63 7.63 13.50
N VAL A 51 -7.15 8.56 12.68
CA VAL A 51 -8.12 9.59 13.10
C VAL A 51 -9.57 9.09 12.98
N HIS A 52 -9.87 8.34 11.93
CA HIS A 52 -11.23 7.95 11.58
C HIS A 52 -11.62 6.53 12.01
N ARG A 53 -10.73 5.75 12.63
CA ARG A 53 -11.05 4.41 13.12
C ARG A 53 -12.20 4.39 14.11
N SER A 54 -12.92 3.28 14.15
CA SER A 54 -13.87 3.03 15.24
C SER A 54 -13.12 2.66 16.51
N LEU A 55 -13.31 3.43 17.58
CA LEU A 55 -12.76 3.11 18.91
C LEU A 55 -13.64 2.11 19.68
N VAL A 56 -14.89 1.91 19.26
CA VAL A 56 -15.79 0.91 19.84
C VAL A 56 -15.31 -0.50 19.52
N ARG A 57 -14.72 -0.69 18.32
CA ARG A 57 -14.07 -1.95 17.96
C ARG A 57 -12.65 -1.99 18.50
N GLN A 58 -12.40 -2.93 19.40
CA GLN A 58 -11.07 -3.17 19.97
C GLN A 58 -10.16 -3.96 19.02
N CYS A 59 -10.12 -3.57 17.74
CA CYS A 59 -9.27 -4.18 16.73
C CYS A 59 -8.15 -3.20 16.36
N PRO A 60 -6.92 -3.65 16.14
CA PRO A 60 -5.84 -2.77 15.69
C PRO A 60 -6.04 -2.34 14.24
N ILE A 61 -5.43 -1.20 13.87
CA ILE A 61 -5.14 -0.89 12.47
C ILE A 61 -4.05 -1.87 12.03
N ARG A 62 -4.22 -2.47 10.86
CA ARG A 62 -3.27 -3.43 10.28
C ARG A 62 -2.71 -2.87 8.98
N ILE A 63 -1.40 -3.02 8.78
CA ILE A 63 -0.71 -2.58 7.57
C ILE A 63 -0.01 -3.80 7.00
N PHE A 64 -0.29 -4.08 5.73
CA PHE A 64 0.33 -5.15 4.97
C PHE A 64 1.08 -4.55 3.77
N ILE A 65 2.29 -5.02 3.54
CA ILE A 65 3.08 -4.67 2.36
C ILE A 65 3.24 -5.94 1.53
N PHE A 66 2.60 -5.94 0.36
CA PHE A 66 2.71 -6.98 -0.66
C PHE A 66 3.68 -6.52 -1.75
N ASP A 67 3.99 -7.39 -2.69
CA ASP A 67 4.90 -7.05 -3.78
C ASP A 67 4.32 -6.00 -4.73
N ASP A 68 3.00 -6.00 -4.91
CA ASP A 68 2.24 -5.14 -5.83
C ASP A 68 1.51 -3.97 -5.15
N ARG A 69 1.32 -4.00 -3.83
CA ARG A 69 0.50 -3.02 -3.12
C ARG A 69 0.82 -2.92 -1.63
N VAL A 70 0.37 -1.84 -1.03
CA VAL A 70 0.25 -1.68 0.43
C VAL A 70 -1.23 -1.66 0.79
N GLU A 71 -1.63 -2.40 1.82
CA GLU A 71 -2.99 -2.35 2.37
C GLU A 71 -2.98 -1.80 3.79
N ILE A 72 -3.89 -0.88 4.07
CA ILE A 72 -4.12 -0.34 5.42
C ILE A 72 -5.56 -0.62 5.81
N HIS A 73 -5.73 -1.50 6.78
CA HIS A 73 -7.03 -1.95 7.28
C HIS A 73 -7.38 -1.19 8.56
N SER A 74 -8.51 -0.50 8.56
CA SER A 74 -9.01 0.29 9.69
C SER A 74 -10.34 -0.27 10.20
N PRO A 75 -10.49 -0.48 11.52
CA PRO A 75 -11.75 -0.91 12.11
C PRO A 75 -12.87 0.11 11.91
N GLY A 76 -14.01 -0.36 11.40
CA GLY A 76 -15.23 0.43 11.16
C GLY A 76 -15.39 0.87 9.72
N THR A 77 -16.64 0.84 9.23
CA THR A 77 -17.04 1.33 7.91
C THR A 77 -17.05 2.86 7.84
N LEU A 78 -17.33 3.45 6.70
CA LEU A 78 -17.48 4.90 6.58
C LEU A 78 -18.66 5.40 7.45
N PRO A 79 -18.50 6.50 8.20
CA PRO A 79 -19.54 7.02 9.09
C PRO A 79 -20.65 7.76 8.35
N GLY A 80 -21.84 7.83 8.96
CA GLY A 80 -22.92 8.72 8.52
C GLY A 80 -23.43 8.48 7.10
N GLY A 81 -23.29 7.26 6.57
CA GLY A 81 -23.72 6.93 5.21
C GLY A 81 -22.83 7.49 4.10
N LEU A 82 -21.61 7.95 4.44
CA LEU A 82 -20.61 8.35 3.45
C LEU A 82 -20.26 7.19 2.53
N THR A 83 -20.12 7.49 1.26
CA THR A 83 -19.64 6.57 0.24
C THR A 83 -18.15 6.81 -0.07
N VAL A 84 -17.53 5.86 -0.77
CA VAL A 84 -16.16 6.04 -1.28
C VAL A 84 -16.06 7.28 -2.18
N LYS A 85 -17.09 7.55 -3.01
CA LYS A 85 -17.12 8.73 -3.86
C LYS A 85 -17.12 10.05 -3.08
N ASP A 86 -17.79 10.07 -1.93
CA ASP A 86 -17.83 11.28 -1.08
C ASP A 86 -16.45 11.59 -0.50
N ILE A 87 -15.72 10.58 -0.03
CA ILE A 87 -14.37 10.78 0.50
C ILE A 87 -13.36 11.14 -0.59
N GLU A 88 -13.48 10.57 -1.79
CA GLU A 88 -12.69 10.96 -2.97
C GLU A 88 -12.97 12.41 -3.39
N ALA A 89 -14.22 12.84 -3.26
CA ALA A 89 -14.63 14.25 -3.46
C ALA A 89 -14.12 15.18 -2.35
N GLY A 90 -13.53 14.63 -1.26
CA GLY A 90 -12.94 15.41 -0.16
C GLY A 90 -13.90 15.61 1.03
N THR A 91 -15.03 14.92 1.06
CA THR A 91 -15.90 14.95 2.24
C THR A 91 -15.24 14.22 3.40
N SER A 92 -15.16 14.87 4.57
CA SER A 92 -14.59 14.29 5.78
C SER A 92 -15.61 14.42 6.93
N LEU A 93 -15.90 13.29 7.56
CA LEU A 93 -16.77 13.24 8.75
C LEU A 93 -16.02 12.51 9.86
N PRO A 94 -15.42 13.23 10.83
CA PRO A 94 -14.67 12.59 11.88
C PRO A 94 -15.59 11.85 12.86
N ARG A 95 -15.24 10.60 13.21
CA ARG A 95 -15.95 9.83 14.23
C ARG A 95 -15.69 10.33 15.64
N ASN A 96 -14.49 10.90 15.82
CA ASN A 96 -14.03 11.39 17.12
C ASN A 96 -13.37 12.75 16.93
N ASN A 97 -14.12 13.79 17.32
CA ASN A 97 -13.67 15.18 17.20
C ASN A 97 -12.42 15.46 18.05
N PHE A 98 -12.24 14.77 19.17
CA PHE A 98 -11.06 14.94 20.01
C PHE A 98 -9.79 14.39 19.32
N LEU A 99 -9.86 13.19 18.76
CA LEU A 99 -8.74 12.64 17.98
C LEU A 99 -8.44 13.48 16.75
N PHE A 100 -9.49 13.94 16.06
CA PHE A 100 -9.37 14.78 14.88
C PHE A 100 -8.64 16.09 15.18
N SER A 101 -9.07 16.80 16.23
CA SER A 101 -8.43 18.04 16.68
C SER A 101 -6.98 17.82 17.10
N ASN A 102 -6.71 16.75 17.87
CA ASN A 102 -5.34 16.42 18.27
C ASN A 102 -4.43 16.09 17.07
N ALA A 103 -4.96 15.41 16.05
CA ALA A 103 -4.20 15.09 14.85
C ALA A 103 -3.76 16.34 14.10
N ILE A 104 -4.65 17.33 13.94
CA ILE A 104 -4.33 18.61 13.29
C ILE A 104 -3.16 19.33 14.00
N PHE A 105 -3.09 19.27 15.34
CA PHE A 105 -2.02 19.91 16.10
C PHE A 105 -0.72 19.09 16.16
N SER A 106 -0.83 17.76 16.15
CA SER A 106 0.30 16.88 16.47
C SER A 106 0.92 16.22 15.25
N LEU A 107 0.19 16.11 14.15
CA LEU A 107 0.61 15.39 12.95
C LEU A 107 0.69 16.33 11.74
N PRO A 108 1.43 15.96 10.69
CA PRO A 108 1.43 16.66 9.42
C PRO A 108 0.10 16.41 8.66
N TYR A 109 -1.01 16.86 9.24
CA TYR A 109 -2.37 16.60 8.80
C TYR A 109 -3.21 17.87 8.79
N ALA A 110 -3.76 18.21 7.64
CA ALA A 110 -4.52 19.45 7.50
C ALA A 110 -5.99 19.32 7.93
N GLY A 111 -6.55 18.11 7.93
CA GLY A 111 -7.93 17.86 8.37
C GLY A 111 -9.04 18.37 7.45
N ILE A 112 -8.71 18.95 6.29
CA ILE A 112 -9.67 19.61 5.40
C ILE A 112 -10.13 18.74 4.22
N GLY A 113 -9.94 17.42 4.30
CA GLY A 113 -10.37 16.48 3.25
C GLY A 113 -9.58 16.53 1.93
N THR A 114 -8.48 17.26 1.88
CA THR A 114 -7.65 17.41 0.66
C THR A 114 -6.60 16.32 0.49
N GLY A 115 -6.36 15.50 1.51
CA GLY A 115 -5.29 14.51 1.54
C GLY A 115 -5.36 13.50 0.40
N ILE A 116 -6.54 12.92 0.15
CA ILE A 116 -6.76 11.97 -0.94
C ILE A 116 -6.51 12.63 -2.30
N ARG A 117 -7.00 13.85 -2.51
CA ARG A 117 -6.76 14.61 -3.76
C ARG A 117 -5.27 14.90 -3.96
N ARG A 118 -4.55 15.19 -2.87
CA ARG A 118 -3.09 15.36 -2.92
C ARG A 118 -2.38 14.08 -3.35
N CYS A 119 -2.80 12.91 -2.84
CA CYS A 119 -2.25 11.63 -3.29
C CYS A 119 -2.45 11.43 -4.80
N ILE A 120 -3.66 11.72 -5.30
CA ILE A 120 -3.98 11.61 -6.73
C ILE A 120 -3.12 12.58 -7.56
N SER A 121 -2.90 13.81 -7.10
CA SER A 121 -2.03 14.78 -7.81
C SER A 121 -0.55 14.38 -7.85
N LEU A 122 -0.13 13.51 -6.93
CA LEU A 122 1.21 12.91 -6.93
C LEU A 122 1.31 11.63 -7.78
N GLY A 123 0.27 11.32 -8.56
CA GLY A 123 0.21 10.11 -9.40
C GLY A 123 -0.19 8.83 -8.66
N ILE A 124 -0.43 8.90 -7.35
CA ILE A 124 -0.89 7.76 -6.57
C ILE A 124 -2.41 7.67 -6.69
N LYS A 125 -2.91 6.51 -7.11
CA LYS A 125 -4.36 6.23 -7.22
C LYS A 125 -4.74 5.17 -6.18
N PRO A 126 -4.97 5.55 -4.92
CA PRO A 126 -5.40 4.61 -3.91
C PRO A 126 -6.80 4.10 -4.23
N GLU A 127 -7.04 2.83 -3.98
CA GLU A 127 -8.38 2.25 -3.98
C GLU A 127 -8.91 2.19 -2.55
N PHE A 128 -10.21 2.40 -2.39
CA PHE A 128 -10.88 2.37 -1.10
C PHE A 128 -11.97 1.31 -1.11
N LYS A 129 -11.99 0.46 -0.08
CA LYS A 129 -13.04 -0.54 0.12
C LYS A 129 -13.72 -0.32 1.45
N ASN A 130 -15.04 -0.13 1.42
CA ASN A 130 -15.88 -0.06 2.59
C ASN A 130 -16.57 -1.42 2.76
N ASP A 131 -15.97 -2.30 3.57
CA ASP A 131 -16.49 -3.66 3.79
C ASP A 131 -17.46 -3.66 4.98
N GLU A 132 -18.75 -3.69 4.69
CA GLU A 132 -19.81 -3.71 5.70
C GLU A 132 -19.89 -5.06 6.43
N ASN A 133 -19.54 -6.17 5.76
CA ASN A 133 -19.61 -7.50 6.35
C ASN A 133 -18.50 -7.68 7.40
N LEU A 134 -17.29 -7.25 7.09
CA LEU A 134 -16.16 -7.26 8.02
C LEU A 134 -16.18 -6.05 8.96
N ASN A 135 -17.03 -5.07 8.68
CA ASN A 135 -17.08 -3.76 9.35
C ASN A 135 -15.68 -3.15 9.42
N GLU A 136 -15.08 -2.99 8.25
CA GLU A 136 -13.72 -2.53 8.06
C GLU A 136 -13.62 -1.61 6.85
N PHE A 137 -12.75 -0.62 6.95
CA PHE A 137 -12.39 0.25 5.84
C PHE A 137 -10.96 -0.05 5.41
N VAL A 138 -10.74 -0.33 4.12
CA VAL A 138 -9.44 -0.71 3.58
C VAL A 138 -8.97 0.33 2.57
N ILE A 139 -7.72 0.77 2.72
CA ILE A 139 -7.01 1.60 1.76
C ILE A 139 -5.98 0.71 1.07
N ILE A 140 -6.03 0.67 -0.26
CA ILE A 140 -5.10 -0.08 -1.10
C ILE A 140 -4.29 0.92 -1.92
N ILE A 141 -2.98 0.89 -1.74
CA ILE A 141 -2.04 1.79 -2.40
C ILE A 141 -1.21 0.95 -3.35
N PRO A 142 -1.29 1.16 -4.68
CA PRO A 142 -0.47 0.42 -5.63
C PRO A 142 1.01 0.76 -5.43
N ARG A 143 1.88 -0.22 -5.59
CA ARG A 143 3.33 -0.04 -5.60
C ARG A 143 3.82 0.14 -7.02
N LEU A 144 4.98 0.77 -7.15
CA LEU A 144 5.65 0.96 -8.42
C LEU A 144 6.71 -0.14 -8.63
N ASP A 145 6.90 -0.57 -9.86
CA ASP A 145 8.03 -1.43 -10.25
C ASP A 145 9.35 -0.64 -10.26
N GLU A 146 10.44 -1.31 -10.60
CA GLU A 146 11.77 -0.69 -10.69
C GLU A 146 11.85 0.39 -11.78
N ASN A 147 10.91 0.38 -12.72
CA ASN A 147 10.80 1.36 -13.81
C ASN A 147 9.83 2.51 -13.50
N GLY A 148 9.25 2.54 -12.29
CA GLY A 148 8.29 3.56 -11.87
C GLY A 148 6.86 3.35 -12.38
N ASN A 149 6.52 2.19 -12.97
CA ASN A 149 5.16 1.86 -13.38
C ASN A 149 4.41 1.14 -12.26
N GLN A 150 3.08 1.25 -12.25
CA GLN A 150 2.26 0.49 -11.29
C GLN A 150 2.34 -1.01 -11.59
N VAL A 151 2.71 -1.81 -10.59
CA VAL A 151 2.70 -3.27 -10.70
C VAL A 151 1.25 -3.73 -10.84
N THR A 152 0.93 -4.37 -11.95
CA THR A 152 -0.39 -4.95 -12.21
C THR A 152 -0.32 -6.47 -12.07
N LYS A 153 -1.41 -7.11 -11.64
CA LYS A 153 -1.48 -8.57 -11.48
C LYS A 153 -1.21 -9.38 -12.77
N SER A 154 -1.15 -8.73 -13.93
CA SER A 154 -0.79 -9.34 -15.20
C SER A 154 0.71 -9.63 -15.31
N ASP A 155 1.55 -8.91 -14.58
CA ASP A 155 3.01 -9.01 -14.69
C ASP A 155 3.57 -10.22 -13.93
N GLU A 156 2.86 -10.68 -12.88
CA GLU A 156 3.24 -11.88 -12.11
C GLU A 156 3.14 -13.18 -12.94
N LYS A 157 2.19 -13.27 -13.89
CA LYS A 157 2.07 -14.46 -14.74
C LYS A 157 3.16 -14.57 -15.79
N SER A 158 3.76 -13.47 -16.20
CA SER A 158 4.81 -13.45 -17.22
C SER A 158 6.16 -13.94 -16.67
N ASN A 159 6.44 -13.70 -15.40
CA ASN A 159 7.68 -14.14 -14.76
C ASN A 159 7.66 -15.63 -14.37
N GLN A 160 6.49 -16.18 -14.01
CA GLN A 160 6.40 -17.62 -13.70
C GLN A 160 6.50 -18.53 -14.92
N VAL A 161 6.18 -18.04 -16.13
CA VAL A 161 6.25 -18.83 -17.37
C VAL A 161 7.68 -18.92 -17.91
N GLN A 162 8.59 -18.02 -17.53
CA GLN A 162 9.98 -18.07 -17.97
C GLN A 162 10.85 -19.06 -17.16
N ASP A 163 10.48 -19.35 -15.91
CA ASP A 163 11.23 -20.29 -15.08
C ASP A 163 10.90 -21.77 -15.37
N GLU A 164 9.73 -22.07 -15.96
CA GLU A 164 9.35 -23.45 -16.29
C GLU A 164 9.91 -23.96 -17.63
N ASN A 165 10.42 -23.10 -18.51
CA ASN A 165 10.93 -23.49 -19.83
C ASN A 165 12.45 -23.65 -19.90
N GLY A 166 13.17 -23.56 -18.80
CA GLY A 166 14.64 -23.57 -18.73
C GLY A 166 15.32 -24.94 -18.58
N ASN A 167 14.60 -26.05 -18.47
CA ASN A 167 15.23 -27.33 -18.19
C ASN A 167 14.60 -28.52 -18.95
N GLN A 168 14.72 -28.52 -20.28
CA GLN A 168 14.65 -29.77 -21.07
C GLN A 168 16.03 -30.26 -21.35
N VAL A 169 16.52 -31.15 -20.48
CA VAL A 169 17.68 -31.97 -20.75
C VAL A 169 17.26 -33.06 -21.75
N THR A 170 17.71 -32.94 -22.96
CA THR A 170 17.67 -33.99 -23.98
C THR A 170 18.54 -35.18 -23.53
N LYS A 171 17.91 -36.29 -23.19
CA LYS A 171 18.58 -37.60 -23.17
C LYS A 171 18.63 -38.09 -24.61
N SER A 172 19.82 -38.06 -25.17
CA SER A 172 20.16 -38.72 -26.42
C SER A 172 20.26 -40.24 -26.22
N ASP A 173 19.69 -40.97 -27.16
CA ASP A 173 19.70 -42.39 -27.32
C ASP A 173 21.12 -42.97 -27.31
N GLU A 174 21.33 -44.04 -26.57
CA GLU A 174 22.41 -44.99 -26.85
C GLU A 174 21.77 -46.27 -27.39
N GLY A 175 22.22 -46.51 -28.59
CA GLY A 175 21.72 -47.55 -29.46
C GLY A 175 22.10 -48.96 -29.05
N SER A 176 21.21 -49.81 -29.42
CA SER A 176 21.33 -51.25 -29.45
C SER A 176 22.55 -51.71 -30.28
N ASN A 177 23.34 -52.59 -29.72
CA ASN A 177 24.22 -53.44 -30.55
C ASN A 177 23.97 -54.89 -30.16
N GLN A 178 23.31 -55.61 -31.03
CA GLN A 178 23.24 -57.05 -31.07
C GLN A 178 24.56 -57.56 -31.68
N VAL A 179 25.20 -58.54 -31.06
CA VAL A 179 26.16 -59.43 -31.71
C VAL A 179 25.76 -60.85 -31.44
N GLN A 180 25.52 -61.56 -32.55
CA GLN A 180 25.44 -63.01 -32.62
C GLN A 180 26.81 -63.64 -32.40
N GLY A 181 26.81 -64.80 -31.79
CA GLY A 181 27.93 -65.72 -31.62
C GLY A 181 27.51 -66.86 -30.74
#